data_1ffe1af1d5812fac269593a195941514
#
_entry.id   1ffe1af1d5812fac269593a195941514
#
_cell.length_a   1.000
_cell.length_b   1.000
_cell.length_c   1.000
_cell.angle_alpha   90.00
_cell.angle_beta   90.00
_cell.angle_gamma   90.00
#
_symmetry.space_group_name_H-M   'P 1'
#
loop_
_entity.id
_entity.type
_entity.pdbx_description
1 polymer ?
#
loop_
_entity_poly.entity_id
_entity_poly.type
_entity_poly.pdbx_seq_one_letter_code
_entity_poly.pdbx_strand_id
1 'polypeptide(L)'
;MKKKPASTYDRMMKDPERKARFEKKYADFLLSEVLLELMQGADMSIRVLAKKVGVSPAVIQDIRSGKRSNITLNNLLGIASSLGARIKIEKGKDSYYLSE
;
A
#
# COMPACT_ATOMS: atom_id res chain seq x y z
N MET A 1 10.60 -6.10 5.04
CA MET A 1 9.52 -6.54 4.17
C MET A 1 9.64 -8.01 3.85
N LYS A 2 8.52 -8.71 3.85
CA LYS A 2 8.53 -10.16 3.61
C LYS A 2 8.94 -10.49 2.19
N LYS A 3 9.74 -11.55 2.02
CA LYS A 3 10.15 -12.01 0.71
C LYS A 3 8.99 -12.71 0.00
N LYS A 4 8.90 -12.53 -1.30
CA LYS A 4 7.93 -13.24 -2.12
C LYS A 4 8.33 -14.71 -2.24
N PRO A 5 7.35 -15.65 -2.25
CA PRO A 5 7.66 -17.04 -2.60
C PRO A 5 8.04 -17.10 -4.08
N ALA A 6 9.34 -17.23 -4.37
CA ALA A 6 9.86 -17.07 -5.71
C ALA A 6 9.23 -18.04 -6.73
N SER A 7 9.10 -19.33 -6.38
CA SER A 7 8.58 -20.32 -7.32
C SER A 7 7.13 -20.08 -7.73
N THR A 8 6.28 -19.67 -6.79
CA THR A 8 4.88 -19.35 -7.09
C THR A 8 4.77 -18.09 -7.91
N TYR A 9 5.54 -17.08 -7.53
CA TYR A 9 5.56 -15.80 -8.24
C TYR A 9 5.99 -15.99 -9.69
N ASP A 10 7.10 -16.74 -9.91
CA ASP A 10 7.63 -16.97 -11.25
C ASP A 10 6.62 -17.67 -12.15
N ARG A 11 5.91 -18.66 -11.63
CA ARG A 11 4.91 -19.38 -12.41
C ARG A 11 3.77 -18.49 -12.83
N MET A 12 3.28 -17.64 -11.95
CA MET A 12 2.17 -16.75 -12.25
C MET A 12 2.55 -15.65 -13.22
N MET A 13 3.83 -15.29 -13.28
CA MET A 13 4.31 -14.24 -14.18
C MET A 13 4.50 -14.68 -15.62
N LYS A 14 4.38 -15.98 -15.92
CA LYS A 14 4.51 -16.48 -17.30
C LYS A 14 3.28 -16.20 -18.15
N ASP A 15 2.10 -16.10 -17.55
CA ASP A 15 0.84 -15.82 -18.25
C ASP A 15 0.50 -14.33 -18.07
N PRO A 16 0.44 -13.54 -19.17
CA PRO A 16 0.18 -12.10 -19.04
C PRO A 16 -1.12 -11.75 -18.33
N GLU A 17 -2.20 -12.49 -18.58
CA GLU A 17 -3.46 -12.24 -17.90
C GLU A 17 -3.42 -12.58 -16.43
N ARG A 18 -2.83 -13.73 -16.11
CA ARG A 18 -2.63 -14.13 -14.72
C ARG A 18 -1.68 -13.18 -14.01
N LYS A 19 -0.64 -12.76 -14.72
CA LYS A 19 0.32 -11.80 -14.19
C LYS A 19 -0.39 -10.50 -13.79
N ALA A 20 -1.20 -9.94 -14.66
CA ALA A 20 -1.90 -8.69 -14.38
C ALA A 20 -2.84 -8.82 -13.18
N ARG A 21 -3.61 -9.91 -13.13
CA ARG A 21 -4.53 -10.15 -12.02
C ARG A 21 -3.79 -10.41 -10.71
N PHE A 22 -2.73 -11.17 -10.78
CA PHE A 22 -1.92 -11.48 -9.60
C PHE A 22 -1.26 -10.21 -9.05
N GLU A 23 -0.68 -9.39 -9.92
CA GLU A 23 -0.04 -8.15 -9.50
C GLU A 23 -1.02 -7.20 -8.83
N LYS A 24 -2.24 -7.09 -9.36
CA LYS A 24 -3.26 -6.25 -8.76
C LYS A 24 -3.66 -6.74 -7.37
N LYS A 25 -3.96 -8.04 -7.25
CA LYS A 25 -4.34 -8.63 -5.96
C LYS A 25 -3.21 -8.58 -4.96
N TYR A 26 -1.99 -8.78 -5.44
CA TYR A 26 -0.82 -8.73 -4.58
C TYR A 26 -0.57 -7.30 -4.07
N ALA A 27 -0.74 -6.32 -4.95
CA ALA A 27 -0.63 -4.92 -4.55
C ALA A 27 -1.69 -4.55 -3.51
N ASP A 28 -2.94 -4.99 -3.71
CA ASP A 28 -4.02 -4.77 -2.75
C ASP A 28 -3.66 -5.40 -1.39
N PHE A 29 -3.15 -6.62 -1.40
CA PHE A 29 -2.73 -7.33 -0.19
C PHE A 29 -1.59 -6.59 0.52
N LEU A 30 -0.55 -6.23 -0.22
CA LEU A 30 0.62 -5.55 0.36
C LEU A 30 0.23 -4.20 0.98
N LEU A 31 -0.58 -3.44 0.27
CA LEU A 31 -1.00 -2.13 0.77
C LEU A 31 -1.83 -2.28 2.04
N SER A 32 -2.73 -3.26 2.08
CA SER A 32 -3.56 -3.49 3.26
C SER A 32 -2.70 -3.91 4.46
N GLU A 33 -1.70 -4.77 4.25
CA GLU A 33 -0.79 -5.20 5.30
C GLU A 33 0.02 -4.04 5.87
N VAL A 34 0.59 -3.22 4.99
CA VAL A 34 1.39 -2.07 5.40
C VAL A 34 0.52 -1.07 6.14
N LEU A 35 -0.67 -0.78 5.62
CA LEU A 35 -1.56 0.18 6.26
C LEU A 35 -1.98 -0.29 7.65
N LEU A 36 -2.34 -1.56 7.78
CA LEU A 36 -2.74 -2.12 9.07
C LEU A 36 -1.62 -2.00 10.09
N GLU A 37 -0.41 -2.35 9.70
CA GLU A 37 0.75 -2.29 10.57
C GLU A 37 1.08 -0.85 10.99
N LEU A 38 1.04 0.08 10.04
CA LEU A 38 1.29 1.49 10.35
C LEU A 38 0.22 2.08 11.26
N MET A 39 -1.04 1.73 11.06
CA MET A 39 -2.13 2.23 11.90
C MET A 39 -2.02 1.69 13.32
N GLN A 40 -1.67 0.44 13.47
CA GLN A 40 -1.46 -0.15 14.80
C GLN A 40 -0.30 0.51 15.53
N GLY A 41 0.79 0.74 14.83
CA GLY A 41 1.97 1.41 15.42
C GLY A 41 1.69 2.84 15.84
N ALA A 42 0.84 3.54 15.11
CA ALA A 42 0.50 4.92 15.40
C ALA A 42 -0.71 5.06 16.34
N ASP A 43 -1.35 3.95 16.69
CA ASP A 43 -2.59 3.93 17.48
C ASP A 43 -3.64 4.87 16.90
N MET A 44 -3.85 4.77 15.59
CA MET A 44 -4.74 5.68 14.87
C MET A 44 -5.91 4.92 14.27
N SER A 45 -7.13 5.44 14.48
CA SER A 45 -8.35 4.85 13.95
C SER A 45 -8.56 5.23 12.48
N ILE A 46 -9.42 4.46 11.81
CA ILE A 46 -9.82 4.73 10.43
C ILE A 46 -10.39 6.14 10.29
N ARG A 47 -11.27 6.54 11.22
CA ARG A 47 -11.92 7.84 11.14
C ARG A 47 -10.94 8.99 11.29
N VAL A 48 -10.01 8.87 12.21
CA VAL A 48 -9.00 9.91 12.45
C VAL A 48 -8.09 10.02 11.23
N LEU A 49 -7.64 8.89 10.70
CA LEU A 49 -6.77 8.90 9.53
C LEU A 49 -7.48 9.51 8.32
N ALA A 50 -8.72 9.09 8.07
CA ALA A 50 -9.51 9.62 6.96
C ALA A 50 -9.66 11.14 7.04
N LYS A 51 -9.92 11.65 8.23
CA LYS A 51 -10.05 13.08 8.45
C LYS A 51 -8.75 13.82 8.18
N LYS A 52 -7.63 13.28 8.62
CA LYS A 52 -6.31 13.89 8.40
C LYS A 52 -5.94 13.91 6.92
N VAL A 53 -6.26 12.87 6.20
CA VAL A 53 -5.93 12.74 4.78
C VAL A 53 -6.91 13.52 3.90
N GLY A 54 -8.14 13.70 4.37
CA GLY A 54 -9.18 14.38 3.61
C GLY A 54 -9.95 13.45 2.68
N VAL A 55 -10.08 12.18 3.06
CA VAL A 55 -10.86 11.18 2.31
C VAL A 55 -11.97 10.65 3.22
N SER A 56 -12.91 9.90 2.63
CA SER A 56 -13.95 9.27 3.43
C SER A 56 -13.39 8.07 4.19
N PRO A 57 -13.97 7.72 5.35
CA PRO A 57 -13.56 6.52 6.07
C PRO A 57 -13.66 5.24 5.24
N ALA A 58 -14.63 5.19 4.30
CA ALA A 58 -14.80 4.04 3.42
C ALA A 58 -13.57 3.79 2.56
N VAL A 59 -12.89 4.84 2.10
CA VAL A 59 -11.65 4.71 1.31
C VAL A 59 -10.58 4.01 2.15
N ILE A 60 -10.37 4.45 3.37
CA ILE A 60 -9.38 3.84 4.28
C ILE A 60 -9.77 2.39 4.59
N GLN A 61 -11.06 2.15 4.85
CA GLN A 61 -11.56 0.81 5.14
C GLN A 61 -11.32 -0.14 3.97
N ASP A 62 -11.58 0.31 2.74
CA ASP A 62 -11.39 -0.51 1.56
C ASP A 62 -9.92 -0.86 1.32
N ILE A 63 -9.02 0.08 1.54
CA ILE A 63 -7.59 -0.18 1.43
C ILE A 63 -7.15 -1.17 2.51
N ARG A 64 -7.59 -0.93 3.75
CA ARG A 64 -7.21 -1.75 4.88
C ARG A 64 -7.71 -3.19 4.76
N SER A 65 -8.87 -3.38 4.14
CA SER A 65 -9.45 -4.72 3.93
C SER A 65 -8.92 -5.43 2.69
N GLY A 66 -8.10 -4.75 1.89
CA GLY A 66 -7.56 -5.33 0.66
C GLY A 66 -8.51 -5.27 -0.52
N LYS A 67 -9.56 -4.47 -0.43
CA LYS A 67 -10.53 -4.34 -1.54
C LYS A 67 -10.01 -3.45 -2.66
N ARG A 68 -9.13 -2.51 -2.36
CA ARG A 68 -8.58 -1.62 -3.38
C ARG A 68 -7.15 -1.21 -3.04
N SER A 69 -6.39 -0.92 -4.09
CA SER A 69 -5.10 -0.24 -3.99
C SER A 69 -5.01 0.94 -4.97
N ASN A 70 -6.08 1.23 -5.70
CA ASN A 70 -6.10 2.31 -6.68
C ASN A 70 -6.35 3.66 -5.99
N ILE A 71 -5.33 4.13 -5.32
CA ILE A 71 -5.36 5.39 -4.59
C ILE A 71 -4.45 6.38 -5.32
N THR A 72 -4.81 7.68 -5.26
CA THR A 72 -3.94 8.69 -5.85
C THR A 72 -2.65 8.79 -5.06
N LEU A 73 -1.58 9.22 -5.74
CA LEU A 73 -0.30 9.41 -5.07
C LEU A 73 -0.42 10.44 -3.93
N ASN A 74 -1.15 11.52 -4.16
CA ASN A 74 -1.35 12.53 -3.12
C ASN A 74 -1.99 11.95 -1.88
N ASN A 75 -3.02 11.12 -2.05
CA ASN A 75 -3.69 10.50 -0.92
C ASN A 75 -2.76 9.51 -0.21
N LEU A 76 -1.99 8.75 -0.97
CA LEU A 76 -1.05 7.80 -0.39
C LEU A 76 0.05 8.52 0.40
N LEU A 77 0.57 9.62 -0.13
CA LEU A 77 1.54 10.44 0.58
C LEU A 77 0.94 11.02 1.86
N GLY A 78 -0.32 11.46 1.80
CA GLY A 78 -1.02 11.96 2.98
C GLY A 78 -1.20 10.90 4.05
N ILE A 79 -1.53 9.67 3.65
CA ILE A 79 -1.65 8.55 4.57
C ILE A 79 -0.30 8.29 5.25
N ALA A 80 0.76 8.17 4.45
CA ALA A 80 2.09 7.90 4.98
C ALA A 80 2.52 9.00 5.95
N SER A 81 2.38 10.24 5.55
CA SER A 81 2.74 11.39 6.39
C SER A 81 1.97 11.40 7.70
N SER A 82 0.66 11.14 7.65
CA SER A 82 -0.18 11.11 8.86
C SER A 82 0.22 10.01 9.83
N LEU A 83 0.82 8.94 9.33
CA LEU A 83 1.26 7.81 10.15
C LEU A 83 2.76 7.86 10.49
N GLY A 84 3.42 8.96 10.17
CA GLY A 84 4.85 9.12 10.45
C GLY A 84 5.74 8.28 9.55
N ALA A 85 5.24 7.91 8.38
CA ALA A 85 5.97 7.09 7.42
C ALA A 85 6.37 7.91 6.19
N ARG A 86 7.27 7.36 5.40
CA ARG A 86 7.71 7.98 4.14
C ARG A 86 7.63 6.94 3.04
N ILE A 87 7.41 7.41 1.82
CA ILE A 87 7.41 6.57 0.64
C ILE A 87 8.71 6.82 -0.10
N LYS A 88 9.39 5.75 -0.49
CA LYS A 88 10.61 5.88 -1.29
C LYS A 88 10.58 4.90 -2.44
N ILE A 89 11.28 5.26 -3.50
CA ILE A 89 11.52 4.39 -4.65
C ILE A 89 13.00 4.05 -4.65
N GLU A 90 13.28 2.76 -4.76
CA GLU A 90 14.66 2.28 -4.81
C GLU A 90 14.96 1.69 -6.19
N LYS A 91 16.13 2.04 -6.73
CA LYS A 91 16.63 1.44 -7.95
C LYS A 91 18.11 1.16 -7.75
N GLY A 92 18.46 -0.10 -7.63
CA GLY A 92 19.83 -0.47 -7.31
C GLY A 92 20.26 0.10 -5.97
N LYS A 93 21.29 0.95 -6.00
CA LYS A 93 21.78 1.62 -4.78
C LYS A 93 21.14 2.98 -4.56
N ASP A 94 20.36 3.46 -5.52
CA ASP A 94 19.74 4.79 -5.45
C ASP A 94 18.40 4.74 -4.75
N SER A 95 18.12 5.74 -3.92
CA SER A 95 16.86 5.87 -3.21
C SER A 95 16.31 7.28 -3.41
N TYR A 96 15.02 7.36 -3.70
CA TYR A 96 14.34 8.61 -3.96
C TYR A 96 13.13 8.71 -3.03
N TYR A 97 13.15 9.68 -2.13
CA TYR A 97 12.02 9.87 -1.22
C TYR A 97 10.96 10.74 -1.86
N LEU A 98 9.71 10.33 -1.69
CA LEU A 98 8.55 11.11 -2.12
C LEU A 98 7.95 11.79 -0.89
N SER A 99 7.71 13.10 -1.00
CA SER A 99 7.11 13.85 0.10
C SER A 99 6.09 14.83 -0.44
N GLU A 100 5.17 15.25 0.42
CA GLU A 100 4.19 16.27 0.06
C GLU A 100 4.83 17.65 0.00
#